data_3037a66a97f8167ebd4f42424ac7b493
#
_entry.id   3037a66a97f8167ebd4f42424ac7b493
#
_cell.length_a   1.000
_cell.length_b   1.000
_cell.length_c   1.000
_cell.angle_alpha   90.00
_cell.angle_beta   90.00
_cell.angle_gamma   90.00
#
_symmetry.space_group_name_H-M   'P 1'
#
loop_
_entity.id
_entity.type
_entity.pdbx_description
1 polymer ?
#
loop_
_entity_poly.entity_id
_entity_poly.type
_entity_poly.pdbx_seq_one_letter_code
_entity_poly.pdbx_strand_id
1 'polypeptide(L)'
;SSTSRGLGDVYKRQILVGMNHYIYCNIYKAANKIITEVIIKMSQYKVRKLNKPINCVVEVPGSKSITNRALLMAALSNGECRLNGVLFSDDSRYFLTSLISLGYIIQVNEVEKYVIIEGHGGDLPRKEGTINVGSAGTAARFLTAMLGLSDGKYTIEASEQMKKRPMLPLFEALTDMGADFKFLEKKGHLPVEVTGAAFGGKKPKAEVSIDISESTQFLSALMMTAPMLESGLKINITSKKTDGSYIRITSNMMRQFGCEVDHEGAEYVIPADDSYVAGSYQIEPDVSAACYFYAAAALTGGYCLVKNVRRTSMQGDMKFLDVLKQLGCTVTEEREGISVTGPAEGEYDGVDVDMNDFSDQTMTLAAIAPFAKTPTIIRNIEHIRFQESDRIEAVANELNSLCIDIKKGRDRIEILPGKVKPGVVKTYSDHRMAMAFALIGLKVDGIIIDDYECCAKTFENYFEVLEAATRE
;
A
#
# COMPACT_ATOMS: atom_id res chain seq x y z
N SER A 1 -42.02 19.29 65.23
CA SER A 1 -40.52 19.41 65.01
C SER A 1 -39.85 18.19 64.42
N SER A 2 -40.58 17.31 63.66
CA SER A 2 -39.98 16.12 63.03
C SER A 2 -39.73 16.22 61.51
N THR A 3 -40.19 17.30 60.87
CA THR A 3 -40.10 17.50 59.40
C THR A 3 -38.84 18.21 58.91
N SER A 4 -38.09 18.89 59.76
CA SER A 4 -36.87 19.63 59.35
C SER A 4 -35.57 18.80 59.32
N ARG A 5 -35.52 17.66 60.03
CA ARG A 5 -34.36 16.77 60.05
C ARG A 5 -34.28 15.89 58.81
N GLY A 6 -35.40 15.49 58.23
CA GLY A 6 -35.42 14.61 57.02
C GLY A 6 -35.01 15.31 55.72
N LEU A 7 -35.27 16.61 55.55
CA LEU A 7 -34.86 17.36 54.35
C LEU A 7 -33.33 17.61 54.30
N GLY A 8 -32.69 17.81 55.45
CA GLY A 8 -31.24 18.01 55.53
C GLY A 8 -30.43 16.75 55.13
N ASP A 9 -30.93 15.58 55.48
CA ASP A 9 -30.26 14.30 55.16
C ASP A 9 -30.43 13.90 53.68
N VAL A 10 -31.57 14.22 53.09
CA VAL A 10 -31.77 13.98 51.62
C VAL A 10 -30.90 14.88 50.79
N TYR A 11 -30.74 16.18 51.19
CA TYR A 11 -29.89 17.12 50.50
C TYR A 11 -28.38 16.73 50.63
N LYS A 12 -27.96 16.29 51.82
CA LYS A 12 -26.59 15.80 52.05
C LYS A 12 -26.28 14.56 51.21
N ARG A 13 -27.21 13.60 51.08
CA ARG A 13 -27.06 12.42 50.24
C ARG A 13 -27.02 12.78 48.75
N GLN A 14 -27.84 13.71 48.25
CA GLN A 14 -27.78 14.18 46.88
C GLN A 14 -26.47 14.91 46.53
N ILE A 15 -25.95 15.73 47.44
CA ILE A 15 -24.63 16.41 47.29
C ILE A 15 -23.50 15.37 47.28
N LEU A 16 -23.52 14.38 48.15
CA LEU A 16 -22.51 13.29 48.19
C LEU A 16 -22.53 12.42 46.94
N VAL A 17 -23.70 12.11 46.39
CA VAL A 17 -23.87 11.36 45.13
C VAL A 17 -23.38 12.20 43.96
N GLY A 18 -23.70 13.49 43.91
CA GLY A 18 -23.21 14.44 42.88
C GLY A 18 -21.70 14.63 42.95
N MET A 19 -21.12 14.82 44.15
CA MET A 19 -19.67 14.91 44.31
C MET A 19 -18.93 13.61 43.93
N ASN A 20 -19.46 12.46 44.32
CA ASN A 20 -18.87 11.18 43.90
C ASN A 20 -18.93 11.00 42.38
N HIS A 21 -20.04 11.34 41.74
CA HIS A 21 -20.15 11.26 40.29
C HIS A 21 -19.17 12.23 39.57
N TYR A 22 -19.00 13.46 40.08
CA TYR A 22 -18.05 14.44 39.56
C TYR A 22 -16.60 13.99 39.75
N ILE A 23 -16.25 13.41 40.88
CA ILE A 23 -14.92 12.84 41.17
C ILE A 23 -14.66 11.64 40.25
N TYR A 24 -15.63 10.72 40.08
CA TYR A 24 -15.50 9.57 39.18
C TYR A 24 -15.29 10.01 37.72
N CYS A 25 -16.06 11.00 37.23
CA CYS A 25 -15.88 11.53 35.88
C CYS A 25 -14.52 12.17 35.66
N ASN A 26 -13.99 12.89 36.65
CA ASN A 26 -12.66 13.52 36.55
C ASN A 26 -11.51 12.52 36.61
N ILE A 27 -11.62 11.50 37.48
CA ILE A 27 -10.65 10.40 37.56
C ILE A 27 -10.67 9.60 36.25
N TYR A 28 -11.84 9.29 35.71
CA TYR A 28 -11.99 8.56 34.43
C TYR A 28 -11.40 9.36 33.25
N LYS A 29 -11.64 10.68 33.18
CA LYS A 29 -11.04 11.58 32.18
C LYS A 29 -9.52 11.66 32.31
N ALA A 30 -9.00 11.75 33.54
CA ALA A 30 -7.56 11.80 33.80
C ALA A 30 -6.89 10.46 33.46
N ALA A 31 -7.50 9.33 33.85
CA ALA A 31 -7.02 8.01 33.51
C ALA A 31 -7.00 7.78 31.98
N ASN A 32 -8.08 8.13 31.28
CA ASN A 32 -8.14 8.04 29.82
C ASN A 32 -7.09 8.94 29.15
N LYS A 33 -6.86 10.15 29.68
CA LYS A 33 -5.82 11.04 29.17
C LYS A 33 -4.43 10.43 29.33
N ILE A 34 -4.12 9.86 30.49
CA ILE A 34 -2.83 9.20 30.75
C ILE A 34 -2.68 7.95 29.87
N ILE A 35 -3.71 7.13 29.74
CA ILE A 35 -3.70 5.95 28.86
C ILE A 35 -3.47 6.39 27.40
N THR A 36 -4.16 7.43 26.94
CA THR A 36 -4.00 7.96 25.59
C THR A 36 -2.58 8.51 25.39
N GLU A 37 -2.02 9.25 26.33
CA GLU A 37 -0.64 9.75 26.25
C GLU A 37 0.39 8.61 26.27
N VAL A 38 0.16 7.54 27.04
CA VAL A 38 1.01 6.34 27.05
C VAL A 38 0.92 5.58 25.73
N ILE A 39 -0.29 5.38 25.22
CA ILE A 39 -0.51 4.71 23.90
C ILE A 39 0.16 5.53 22.80
N ILE A 40 -0.03 6.84 22.75
CA ILE A 40 0.63 7.74 21.78
C ILE A 40 2.15 7.62 21.89
N LYS A 41 2.68 7.59 23.09
CA LYS A 41 4.14 7.49 23.32
C LYS A 41 4.70 6.11 22.94
N MET A 42 3.89 5.04 23.04
CA MET A 42 4.26 3.69 22.59
C MET A 42 4.25 3.55 21.07
N SER A 43 3.47 4.36 20.35
CA SER A 43 3.40 4.36 18.89
C SER A 43 4.41 5.29 18.21
N GLN A 44 5.35 5.87 18.96
CA GLN A 44 6.35 6.78 18.44
C GLN A 44 7.74 6.14 18.35
N TYR A 45 8.41 6.35 17.22
CA TYR A 45 9.79 5.90 17.01
C TYR A 45 10.72 7.09 16.84
N LYS A 46 11.70 7.24 17.76
CA LYS A 46 12.77 8.25 17.63
C LYS A 46 13.88 7.69 16.74
N VAL A 47 14.06 8.32 15.58
CA VAL A 47 15.12 7.91 14.65
C VAL A 47 16.49 8.32 15.20
N ARG A 48 17.44 7.39 15.10
CA ARG A 48 18.83 7.64 15.50
C ARG A 48 19.57 8.37 14.39
N LYS A 49 20.16 9.54 14.72
CA LYS A 49 21.06 10.25 13.82
C LYS A 49 22.37 9.48 13.64
N LEU A 50 22.87 9.41 12.42
CA LEU A 50 24.16 8.82 12.10
C LEU A 50 25.30 9.81 12.28
N ASN A 51 26.43 9.32 12.78
CA ASN A 51 27.70 10.07 12.86
C ASN A 51 28.63 9.78 11.67
N LYS A 52 28.36 8.68 10.94
CA LYS A 52 29.12 8.25 9.76
C LYS A 52 28.14 7.90 8.62
N PRO A 53 28.59 7.92 7.36
CA PRO A 53 27.81 7.41 6.26
C PRO A 53 27.34 5.97 6.50
N ILE A 54 26.13 5.64 6.05
CA ILE A 54 25.61 4.26 6.14
C ILE A 54 26.53 3.31 5.32
N ASN A 55 26.74 2.12 5.85
CA ASN A 55 27.42 1.04 5.12
C ASN A 55 26.76 -0.28 5.47
N CYS A 56 25.84 -0.74 4.62
CA CYS A 56 24.99 -1.87 4.96
C CYS A 56 24.70 -2.79 3.78
N VAL A 57 24.36 -4.03 4.15
CA VAL A 57 23.74 -5.02 3.28
C VAL A 57 22.40 -5.38 3.91
N VAL A 58 21.31 -5.18 3.16
CA VAL A 58 19.95 -5.41 3.66
C VAL A 58 19.19 -6.41 2.79
N GLU A 59 18.25 -7.09 3.40
CA GLU A 59 17.24 -7.89 2.74
C GLU A 59 15.89 -7.26 2.98
N VAL A 60 15.14 -7.03 1.89
CA VAL A 60 13.79 -6.49 1.94
C VAL A 60 12.75 -7.60 1.77
N PRO A 61 11.52 -7.42 2.22
CA PRO A 61 10.46 -8.41 2.03
C PRO A 61 10.11 -8.58 0.53
N GLY A 62 9.30 -9.58 0.24
CA GLY A 62 8.72 -9.76 -1.09
C GLY A 62 7.82 -8.59 -1.48
N SER A 63 7.72 -8.32 -2.79
CA SER A 63 6.89 -7.24 -3.30
C SER A 63 5.42 -7.44 -2.98
N LYS A 64 4.79 -6.46 -2.30
CA LYS A 64 3.35 -6.46 -2.01
C LYS A 64 2.52 -6.57 -3.29
N SER A 65 2.86 -5.78 -4.28
CA SER A 65 2.11 -5.70 -5.54
C SER A 65 2.16 -7.00 -6.33
N ILE A 66 3.30 -7.71 -6.29
CA ILE A 66 3.49 -9.01 -6.92
C ILE A 66 2.81 -10.10 -6.08
N THR A 67 2.99 -10.10 -4.76
CA THR A 67 2.35 -11.07 -3.85
C THR A 67 0.84 -11.12 -4.05
N ASN A 68 0.15 -9.98 -3.98
CA ASN A 68 -1.32 -9.97 -4.06
C ASN A 68 -1.83 -10.37 -5.45
N ARG A 69 -1.09 -10.10 -6.52
CA ARG A 69 -1.39 -10.59 -7.87
C ARG A 69 -1.20 -12.10 -7.97
N ALA A 70 -0.07 -12.59 -7.47
CA ALA A 70 0.23 -14.03 -7.47
C ALA A 70 -0.79 -14.82 -6.66
N LEU A 71 -1.26 -14.32 -5.52
CA LEU A 71 -2.32 -14.94 -4.72
C LEU A 71 -3.63 -15.09 -5.51
N LEU A 72 -4.03 -14.04 -6.26
CA LEU A 72 -5.22 -14.10 -7.10
C LEU A 72 -5.04 -15.12 -8.24
N MET A 73 -3.94 -15.01 -9.00
CA MET A 73 -3.68 -15.88 -10.14
C MET A 73 -3.55 -17.34 -9.71
N ALA A 74 -2.91 -17.60 -8.56
CA ALA A 74 -2.82 -18.95 -8.00
C ALA A 74 -4.20 -19.49 -7.59
N ALA A 75 -5.07 -18.68 -7.00
CA ALA A 75 -6.44 -19.08 -6.68
C ALA A 75 -7.29 -19.38 -7.94
N LEU A 76 -7.03 -18.66 -9.03
CA LEU A 76 -7.70 -18.83 -10.33
C LEU A 76 -7.03 -19.88 -11.25
N SER A 77 -5.86 -20.43 -10.88
CA SER A 77 -5.21 -21.49 -11.63
C SER A 77 -5.94 -22.82 -11.49
N ASN A 78 -5.61 -23.77 -12.34
CA ASN A 78 -6.17 -25.11 -12.26
C ASN A 78 -5.15 -26.08 -11.62
N GLY A 79 -5.17 -26.20 -10.29
CA GLY A 79 -4.29 -27.05 -9.51
C GLY A 79 -3.43 -26.32 -8.49
N GLU A 80 -2.45 -27.04 -7.89
CA GLU A 80 -1.62 -26.54 -6.82
C GLU A 80 -0.58 -25.54 -7.32
N CYS A 81 -0.55 -24.35 -6.71
CA CYS A 81 0.47 -23.33 -6.92
C CYS A 81 1.29 -23.11 -5.65
N ARG A 82 2.62 -23.13 -5.78
CA ARG A 82 3.55 -22.71 -4.74
C ARG A 82 4.11 -21.33 -5.04
N LEU A 83 3.89 -20.38 -4.15
CA LEU A 83 4.42 -19.02 -4.21
C LEU A 83 5.56 -18.89 -3.20
N ASN A 84 6.78 -18.60 -3.65
CA ASN A 84 7.96 -18.43 -2.78
C ASN A 84 8.32 -16.95 -2.65
N GLY A 85 8.85 -16.55 -1.48
CA GLY A 85 9.20 -15.16 -1.18
C GLY A 85 7.99 -14.26 -0.94
N VAL A 86 6.87 -14.83 -0.51
CA VAL A 86 5.62 -14.10 -0.24
C VAL A 86 5.83 -13.06 0.85
N LEU A 87 5.27 -11.87 0.65
CA LEU A 87 5.15 -10.88 1.70
C LEU A 87 4.03 -11.27 2.66
N PHE A 88 4.36 -11.37 3.95
CA PHE A 88 3.39 -11.48 5.02
C PHE A 88 3.25 -10.12 5.72
N SER A 89 2.25 -9.37 5.31
CA SER A 89 1.89 -8.05 5.82
C SER A 89 0.38 -8.00 6.02
N ASP A 90 -0.14 -6.94 6.61
CA ASP A 90 -1.58 -6.79 6.80
C ASP A 90 -2.35 -6.95 5.49
N ASP A 91 -1.88 -6.30 4.41
CA ASP A 91 -2.55 -6.35 3.10
C ASP A 91 -2.63 -7.80 2.55
N SER A 92 -1.55 -8.58 2.64
CA SER A 92 -1.53 -9.97 2.16
C SER A 92 -2.27 -10.93 3.10
N ARG A 93 -2.24 -10.69 4.41
CA ARG A 93 -3.02 -11.48 5.38
C ARG A 93 -4.54 -11.29 5.17
N TYR A 94 -5.00 -10.05 4.88
CA TYR A 94 -6.41 -9.82 4.49
C TYR A 94 -6.77 -10.54 3.19
N PHE A 95 -5.85 -10.60 2.24
CA PHE A 95 -6.07 -11.33 0.98
C PHE A 95 -6.21 -12.83 1.25
N LEU A 96 -5.25 -13.42 1.98
CA LEU A 96 -5.24 -14.84 2.33
C LEU A 96 -6.48 -15.25 3.14
N THR A 97 -6.83 -14.49 4.17
CA THR A 97 -8.05 -14.76 4.98
C THR A 97 -9.32 -14.66 4.17
N SER A 98 -9.38 -13.74 3.20
CA SER A 98 -10.51 -13.63 2.29
C SER A 98 -10.62 -14.88 1.39
N LEU A 99 -9.52 -15.36 0.80
CA LEU A 99 -9.52 -16.60 0.00
C LEU A 99 -9.92 -17.82 0.86
N ILE A 100 -9.40 -17.93 2.09
CA ILE A 100 -9.79 -19.01 3.02
C ILE A 100 -11.30 -18.94 3.33
N SER A 101 -11.85 -17.75 3.54
CA SER A 101 -13.28 -17.55 3.77
C SER A 101 -14.13 -17.98 2.56
N LEU A 102 -13.60 -17.83 1.34
CA LEU A 102 -14.20 -18.28 0.08
C LEU A 102 -14.00 -19.79 -0.16
N GLY A 103 -13.35 -20.51 0.77
CA GLY A 103 -13.22 -21.97 0.75
C GLY A 103 -11.96 -22.51 0.09
N TYR A 104 -11.01 -21.66 -0.34
CA TYR A 104 -9.74 -22.14 -0.88
C TYR A 104 -8.91 -22.84 0.18
N ILE A 105 -8.25 -23.95 -0.21
CA ILE A 105 -7.30 -24.68 0.61
C ILE A 105 -5.94 -24.00 0.46
N ILE A 106 -5.42 -23.48 1.58
CA ILE A 106 -4.18 -22.70 1.59
C ILE A 106 -3.28 -23.19 2.72
N GLN A 107 -2.02 -23.50 2.39
CA GLN A 107 -0.96 -23.75 3.34
C GLN A 107 -0.05 -22.52 3.42
N VAL A 108 0.22 -22.02 4.62
CA VAL A 108 1.04 -20.85 4.88
C VAL A 108 2.26 -21.21 5.68
N ASN A 109 3.45 -20.79 5.24
CA ASN A 109 4.69 -20.88 6.02
C ASN A 109 5.36 -19.49 6.03
N GLU A 110 5.13 -18.73 7.10
CA GLU A 110 5.69 -17.38 7.26
C GLU A 110 7.22 -17.39 7.49
N VAL A 111 7.76 -18.47 8.10
CA VAL A 111 9.19 -18.59 8.38
C VAL A 111 10.00 -18.78 7.10
N GLU A 112 9.55 -19.67 6.23
CA GLU A 112 10.18 -19.94 4.92
C GLU A 112 9.62 -19.04 3.80
N LYS A 113 8.69 -18.13 4.14
CA LYS A 113 8.09 -17.16 3.24
C LYS A 113 7.45 -17.79 1.99
N TYR A 114 6.65 -18.85 2.16
CA TYR A 114 5.89 -19.42 1.05
C TYR A 114 4.41 -19.65 1.39
N VAL A 115 3.62 -19.71 0.32
CA VAL A 115 2.20 -20.09 0.36
C VAL A 115 1.95 -21.13 -0.71
N ILE A 116 1.16 -22.17 -0.38
CA ILE A 116 0.64 -23.13 -1.36
C ILE A 116 -0.86 -22.95 -1.43
N ILE A 117 -1.41 -22.77 -2.63
CA ILE A 117 -2.84 -22.57 -2.89
C ILE A 117 -3.31 -23.65 -3.86
N GLU A 118 -4.40 -24.36 -3.52
CA GLU A 118 -5.12 -25.18 -4.46
C GLU A 118 -6.08 -24.30 -5.27
N GLY A 119 -5.74 -24.05 -6.53
CA GLY A 119 -6.54 -23.24 -7.46
C GLY A 119 -7.65 -24.05 -8.12
N HIS A 120 -8.74 -23.38 -8.49
CA HIS A 120 -9.97 -24.00 -8.97
C HIS A 120 -10.36 -23.58 -10.39
N GLY A 121 -9.43 -23.07 -11.21
CA GLY A 121 -9.69 -22.73 -12.62
C GLY A 121 -10.77 -21.66 -12.82
N GLY A 122 -10.92 -20.75 -11.88
CA GLY A 122 -11.94 -19.69 -11.92
C GLY A 122 -13.29 -20.06 -11.31
N ASP A 123 -13.50 -21.32 -10.94
CA ASP A 123 -14.69 -21.75 -10.19
C ASP A 123 -14.47 -21.57 -8.69
N LEU A 124 -15.27 -20.72 -8.02
CA LEU A 124 -15.06 -20.44 -6.60
C LEU A 124 -15.58 -21.60 -5.74
N PRO A 125 -14.79 -22.08 -4.75
CA PRO A 125 -15.20 -23.22 -3.91
C PRO A 125 -16.49 -23.01 -3.13
N ARG A 126 -16.76 -21.77 -2.70
CA ARG A 126 -18.03 -21.38 -2.06
C ARG A 126 -18.74 -20.34 -2.92
N LYS A 127 -20.05 -20.55 -3.11
CA LYS A 127 -20.91 -19.66 -3.89
C LYS A 127 -21.60 -18.57 -3.07
N GLU A 128 -21.35 -18.54 -1.77
CA GLU A 128 -21.82 -17.51 -0.84
C GLU A 128 -20.82 -17.33 0.31
N GLY A 129 -20.77 -16.12 0.86
CA GLY A 129 -19.89 -15.83 1.98
C GLY A 129 -19.66 -14.34 2.21
N THR A 130 -18.95 -14.06 3.31
CA THR A 130 -18.51 -12.71 3.64
C THR A 130 -16.98 -12.70 3.70
N ILE A 131 -16.37 -11.70 3.09
CA ILE A 131 -14.94 -11.42 3.20
C ILE A 131 -14.71 -10.04 3.79
N ASN A 132 -13.57 -9.86 4.45
CA ASN A 132 -13.13 -8.56 4.95
C ASN A 132 -11.74 -8.24 4.36
N VAL A 133 -11.70 -7.21 3.54
CA VAL A 133 -10.47 -6.77 2.85
C VAL A 133 -9.64 -5.77 3.67
N GLY A 134 -10.09 -5.41 4.87
CA GLY A 134 -9.41 -4.47 5.75
C GLY A 134 -9.10 -3.14 5.06
N SER A 135 -7.85 -2.67 5.16
CA SER A 135 -7.35 -1.48 4.47
C SER A 135 -6.64 -1.80 3.14
N ALA A 136 -6.64 -3.08 2.73
CA ALA A 136 -5.87 -3.58 1.59
C ALA A 136 -6.52 -3.20 0.25
N GLY A 137 -6.00 -2.15 -0.38
CA GLY A 137 -6.56 -1.64 -1.64
C GLY A 137 -6.50 -2.64 -2.80
N THR A 138 -5.47 -3.48 -2.88
CA THR A 138 -5.36 -4.55 -3.89
C THR A 138 -6.36 -5.68 -3.63
N ALA A 139 -6.50 -6.14 -2.39
CA ALA A 139 -7.50 -7.14 -2.03
C ALA A 139 -8.91 -6.63 -2.37
N ALA A 140 -9.22 -5.38 -2.00
CA ALA A 140 -10.52 -4.76 -2.29
C ALA A 140 -10.86 -4.80 -3.79
N ARG A 141 -9.95 -4.36 -4.68
CA ARG A 141 -10.21 -4.29 -6.12
C ARG A 141 -10.19 -5.67 -6.78
N PHE A 142 -9.19 -6.47 -6.47
CA PHE A 142 -8.98 -7.77 -7.13
C PHE A 142 -10.06 -8.77 -6.74
N LEU A 143 -10.40 -8.87 -5.46
CA LEU A 143 -11.46 -9.76 -5.01
C LEU A 143 -12.85 -9.26 -5.43
N THR A 144 -13.08 -7.93 -5.50
CA THR A 144 -14.34 -7.40 -6.05
C THR A 144 -14.54 -7.83 -7.50
N ALA A 145 -13.48 -7.80 -8.34
CA ALA A 145 -13.59 -8.26 -9.73
C ALA A 145 -13.82 -9.78 -9.79
N MET A 146 -13.08 -10.57 -9.01
CA MET A 146 -13.26 -12.02 -8.94
C MET A 146 -14.69 -12.40 -8.54
N LEU A 147 -15.22 -11.80 -7.47
CA LEU A 147 -16.58 -12.05 -6.99
C LEU A 147 -17.63 -11.50 -7.93
N GLY A 148 -17.37 -10.34 -8.56
CA GLY A 148 -18.25 -9.73 -9.55
C GLY A 148 -18.42 -10.54 -10.84
N LEU A 149 -17.44 -11.35 -11.24
CA LEU A 149 -17.54 -12.21 -12.41
C LEU A 149 -18.02 -13.63 -12.09
N SER A 150 -18.04 -14.02 -10.82
CA SER A 150 -18.41 -15.37 -10.36
C SER A 150 -19.91 -15.68 -10.51
N ASP A 151 -20.27 -16.89 -10.14
CA ASP A 151 -21.65 -17.40 -10.11
C ASP A 151 -22.28 -17.40 -8.70
N GLY A 152 -21.70 -16.63 -7.76
CA GLY A 152 -22.12 -16.62 -6.36
C GLY A 152 -22.70 -15.28 -5.86
N LYS A 153 -22.99 -15.25 -4.56
CA LYS A 153 -23.44 -14.05 -3.80
C LYS A 153 -22.56 -13.83 -2.58
N TYR A 154 -22.05 -12.62 -2.42
CA TYR A 154 -21.06 -12.34 -1.37
C TYR A 154 -21.29 -10.97 -0.73
N THR A 155 -20.77 -10.81 0.47
CA THR A 155 -20.60 -9.51 1.13
C THR A 155 -19.12 -9.18 1.24
N ILE A 156 -18.76 -7.95 0.88
CA ILE A 156 -17.39 -7.44 0.99
C ILE A 156 -17.37 -6.33 2.03
N GLU A 157 -16.73 -6.62 3.16
CA GLU A 157 -16.48 -5.70 4.27
C GLU A 157 -15.12 -5.03 4.12
N ALA A 158 -14.95 -3.85 4.74
CA ALA A 158 -13.71 -3.09 4.70
C ALA A 158 -13.52 -2.23 5.95
N SER A 159 -12.28 -1.81 6.21
CA SER A 159 -11.95 -0.84 7.24
C SER A 159 -12.46 0.57 6.89
N GLU A 160 -12.60 1.45 7.90
CA GLU A 160 -12.98 2.86 7.71
C GLU A 160 -12.04 3.62 6.75
N GLN A 161 -10.76 3.24 6.69
CA GLN A 161 -9.81 3.81 5.73
C GLN A 161 -10.15 3.40 4.29
N MET A 162 -10.48 2.12 4.07
CA MET A 162 -10.80 1.61 2.73
C MET A 162 -12.17 2.08 2.25
N LYS A 163 -13.16 2.22 3.13
CA LYS A 163 -14.49 2.77 2.82
C LYS A 163 -14.44 4.18 2.24
N LYS A 164 -13.39 4.96 2.54
CA LYS A 164 -13.19 6.32 1.97
C LYS A 164 -12.65 6.28 0.55
N ARG A 165 -12.02 5.19 0.12
CA ARG A 165 -11.39 5.08 -1.20
C ARG A 165 -12.42 4.77 -2.28
N PRO A 166 -12.49 5.56 -3.37
CA PRO A 166 -13.47 5.35 -4.42
C PRO A 166 -13.18 4.05 -5.21
N MET A 167 -14.25 3.38 -5.62
CA MET A 167 -14.20 2.18 -6.45
C MET A 167 -15.27 2.19 -7.55
N LEU A 168 -15.99 3.31 -7.72
CA LEU A 168 -17.14 3.41 -8.62
C LEU A 168 -16.85 2.94 -10.06
N PRO A 169 -15.72 3.31 -10.71
CA PRO A 169 -15.44 2.85 -12.06
C PRO A 169 -15.38 1.32 -12.20
N LEU A 170 -14.83 0.63 -11.19
CA LEU A 170 -14.81 -0.85 -11.20
C LEU A 170 -16.21 -1.45 -11.01
N PHE A 171 -17.02 -0.90 -10.10
CA PHE A 171 -18.40 -1.35 -9.91
C PHE A 171 -19.24 -1.14 -11.16
N GLU A 172 -19.11 0.00 -11.84
CA GLU A 172 -19.83 0.28 -13.09
C GLU A 172 -19.41 -0.66 -14.21
N ALA A 173 -18.12 -0.91 -14.38
CA ALA A 173 -17.61 -1.87 -15.36
C ALA A 173 -18.14 -3.29 -15.11
N LEU A 174 -18.10 -3.76 -13.87
CA LEU A 174 -18.62 -5.10 -13.52
C LEU A 174 -20.15 -5.16 -13.65
N THR A 175 -20.86 -4.08 -13.37
CA THR A 175 -22.32 -3.99 -13.57
C THR A 175 -22.67 -4.05 -15.05
N ASP A 176 -21.91 -3.37 -15.91
CA ASP A 176 -22.09 -3.49 -17.35
C ASP A 176 -21.84 -4.94 -17.85
N MET A 177 -20.89 -5.66 -17.23
CA MET A 177 -20.64 -7.07 -17.52
C MET A 177 -21.72 -8.02 -16.97
N GLY A 178 -22.66 -7.54 -16.13
CA GLY A 178 -23.82 -8.29 -15.65
C GLY A 178 -23.86 -8.57 -14.15
N ALA A 179 -22.88 -8.09 -13.37
CA ALA A 179 -22.92 -8.18 -11.91
C ALA A 179 -23.94 -7.20 -11.31
N ASP A 180 -24.47 -7.52 -10.11
CA ASP A 180 -25.33 -6.63 -9.35
C ASP A 180 -24.68 -6.27 -8.00
N PHE A 181 -24.70 -4.96 -7.65
CA PHE A 181 -24.10 -4.44 -6.42
C PHE A 181 -25.12 -3.67 -5.60
N LYS A 182 -25.31 -4.12 -4.37
CA LYS A 182 -26.07 -3.37 -3.36
C LYS A 182 -25.10 -2.70 -2.39
N PHE A 183 -24.96 -1.39 -2.50
CA PHE A 183 -24.13 -0.59 -1.58
C PHE A 183 -24.80 -0.51 -0.20
N LEU A 184 -24.08 -0.89 0.85
CA LEU A 184 -24.61 -0.93 2.21
C LEU A 184 -24.51 0.42 2.93
N GLU A 185 -23.57 1.26 2.52
CA GLU A 185 -23.36 2.61 3.08
C GLU A 185 -23.38 3.66 1.96
N LYS A 186 -22.27 3.89 1.29
CA LYS A 186 -22.11 4.95 0.28
C LYS A 186 -21.96 4.36 -1.12
N LYS A 187 -22.76 4.84 -2.08
CA LYS A 187 -22.64 4.43 -3.49
C LYS A 187 -21.21 4.58 -4.01
N GLY A 188 -20.70 3.55 -4.70
CA GLY A 188 -19.36 3.51 -5.26
C GLY A 188 -18.23 3.21 -4.26
N HIS A 189 -18.59 2.82 -3.04
CA HIS A 189 -17.66 2.48 -1.97
C HIS A 189 -18.05 1.15 -1.31
N LEU A 190 -17.09 0.51 -0.64
CA LEU A 190 -17.36 -0.60 0.27
C LEU A 190 -18.04 -0.07 1.56
N PRO A 191 -18.82 -0.90 2.30
CA PRO A 191 -19.11 -2.30 2.04
C PRO A 191 -20.24 -2.50 1.02
N VAL A 192 -20.27 -3.69 0.38
CA VAL A 192 -21.27 -4.03 -0.63
C VAL A 192 -21.72 -5.50 -0.53
N GLU A 193 -22.98 -5.78 -0.90
CA GLU A 193 -23.39 -7.10 -1.32
C GLU A 193 -23.23 -7.21 -2.83
N VAL A 194 -22.67 -8.30 -3.33
CA VAL A 194 -22.47 -8.56 -4.75
C VAL A 194 -23.14 -9.86 -5.17
N THR A 195 -23.87 -9.80 -6.28
CA THR A 195 -24.30 -10.99 -7.05
C THR A 195 -23.46 -11.02 -8.31
N GLY A 196 -22.69 -12.07 -8.49
CA GLY A 196 -21.77 -12.19 -9.63
C GLY A 196 -22.48 -12.28 -10.98
N ALA A 197 -21.81 -11.86 -12.04
CA ALA A 197 -22.35 -11.77 -13.40
C ALA A 197 -22.74 -13.15 -13.98
N ALA A 198 -22.06 -14.23 -13.57
CA ALA A 198 -22.38 -15.59 -13.98
C ALA A 198 -23.48 -16.25 -13.13
N PHE A 199 -24.02 -15.56 -12.12
CA PHE A 199 -25.04 -16.13 -11.22
C PHE A 199 -26.29 -16.61 -11.97
N GLY A 200 -26.68 -17.85 -11.67
CA GLY A 200 -27.83 -18.48 -12.31
C GLY A 200 -27.57 -18.94 -13.75
N GLY A 201 -26.32 -19.19 -14.11
CA GLY A 201 -25.91 -19.67 -15.44
C GLY A 201 -25.89 -18.59 -16.53
N LYS A 202 -25.87 -17.31 -16.13
CA LYS A 202 -25.72 -16.19 -17.06
C LYS A 202 -24.32 -16.16 -17.65
N LYS A 203 -24.17 -15.60 -18.84
CA LYS A 203 -22.87 -15.35 -19.46
C LYS A 203 -22.53 -13.87 -19.30
N PRO A 204 -21.42 -13.53 -18.61
CA PRO A 204 -20.93 -12.16 -18.54
C PRO A 204 -20.59 -11.61 -19.94
N LYS A 205 -20.67 -10.29 -20.12
CA LYS A 205 -20.23 -9.67 -21.37
C LYS A 205 -18.70 -9.81 -21.53
N ALA A 206 -18.26 -10.03 -22.75
CA ALA A 206 -16.86 -10.18 -23.14
C ALA A 206 -16.18 -8.86 -23.54
N GLU A 207 -16.86 -7.74 -23.43
CA GLU A 207 -16.32 -6.40 -23.71
C GLU A 207 -16.81 -5.41 -22.67
N VAL A 208 -15.90 -4.54 -22.20
CA VAL A 208 -16.18 -3.52 -21.17
C VAL A 208 -15.33 -2.28 -21.38
N SER A 209 -15.85 -1.12 -20.98
CA SER A 209 -15.12 0.15 -20.93
C SER A 209 -14.87 0.56 -19.50
N ILE A 210 -13.68 1.16 -19.22
CA ILE A 210 -13.31 1.57 -17.86
C ILE A 210 -12.44 2.83 -17.84
N ASP A 211 -12.70 3.71 -16.86
CA ASP A 211 -11.83 4.84 -16.53
C ASP A 211 -10.84 4.42 -15.44
N ILE A 212 -9.55 4.62 -15.71
CA ILE A 212 -8.46 4.30 -14.77
C ILE A 212 -7.75 5.53 -14.21
N SER A 213 -8.32 6.72 -14.37
CA SER A 213 -7.74 7.98 -13.88
C SER A 213 -7.44 7.97 -12.38
N GLU A 214 -8.35 7.40 -11.59
CA GLU A 214 -8.19 7.30 -10.13
C GLU A 214 -7.30 6.14 -9.70
N SER A 215 -7.32 5.02 -10.46
CA SER A 215 -6.54 3.82 -10.08
C SER A 215 -6.35 2.84 -11.24
N THR A 216 -5.09 2.55 -11.57
CA THR A 216 -4.74 1.46 -12.49
C THR A 216 -5.05 0.05 -11.96
N GLN A 217 -5.38 -0.07 -10.65
CA GLN A 217 -5.80 -1.34 -10.06
C GLN A 217 -7.14 -1.83 -10.60
N PHE A 218 -8.00 -0.93 -11.09
CA PHE A 218 -9.28 -1.30 -11.70
C PHE A 218 -9.05 -2.14 -12.97
N LEU A 219 -8.18 -1.65 -13.86
CA LEU A 219 -7.79 -2.40 -15.06
C LEU A 219 -7.09 -3.71 -14.69
N SER A 220 -6.11 -3.66 -13.77
CA SER A 220 -5.41 -4.88 -13.30
C SER A 220 -6.38 -5.93 -12.76
N ALA A 221 -7.44 -5.52 -12.05
CA ALA A 221 -8.45 -6.42 -11.52
C ALA A 221 -9.22 -7.13 -12.63
N LEU A 222 -9.70 -6.39 -13.62
CA LEU A 222 -10.42 -6.96 -14.77
C LEU A 222 -9.52 -7.87 -15.62
N MET A 223 -8.28 -7.45 -15.89
CA MET A 223 -7.32 -8.29 -16.64
C MET A 223 -7.10 -9.63 -15.97
N MET A 224 -6.75 -9.63 -14.67
CA MET A 224 -6.44 -10.87 -13.94
C MET A 224 -7.63 -11.81 -13.77
N THR A 225 -8.85 -11.29 -13.78
CA THR A 225 -10.07 -12.10 -13.65
C THR A 225 -10.68 -12.48 -15.00
N ALA A 226 -10.19 -11.94 -16.11
CA ALA A 226 -10.64 -12.28 -17.46
C ALA A 226 -10.56 -13.79 -17.78
N PRO A 227 -9.53 -14.56 -17.32
CA PRO A 227 -9.48 -15.99 -17.53
C PRO A 227 -10.60 -16.80 -16.84
N MET A 228 -11.46 -16.17 -16.01
CA MET A 228 -12.71 -16.80 -15.54
C MET A 228 -13.79 -16.85 -16.63
N LEU A 229 -13.60 -16.14 -17.75
CA LEU A 229 -14.56 -16.03 -18.84
C LEU A 229 -14.13 -16.90 -20.02
N GLU A 230 -14.94 -17.88 -20.39
CA GLU A 230 -14.71 -18.74 -21.58
C GLU A 230 -14.52 -17.91 -22.88
N SER A 231 -15.15 -16.74 -22.95
CA SER A 231 -15.10 -15.83 -24.12
C SER A 231 -13.87 -14.94 -24.18
N GLY A 232 -12.99 -14.97 -23.17
CA GLY A 232 -11.98 -13.94 -22.99
C GLY A 232 -12.60 -12.57 -22.64
N LEU A 233 -11.80 -11.51 -22.66
CA LEU A 233 -12.25 -10.17 -22.33
C LEU A 233 -11.52 -9.11 -23.14
N LYS A 234 -12.29 -8.21 -23.77
CA LYS A 234 -11.82 -6.97 -24.37
C LYS A 234 -12.10 -5.81 -23.41
N ILE A 235 -11.08 -5.02 -23.08
CA ILE A 235 -11.18 -3.88 -22.15
C ILE A 235 -10.79 -2.60 -22.89
N ASN A 236 -11.69 -1.63 -22.98
CA ASN A 236 -11.48 -0.33 -23.60
C ASN A 236 -11.24 0.73 -22.52
N ILE A 237 -10.09 1.40 -22.54
CA ILE A 237 -9.77 2.46 -21.58
C ILE A 237 -10.34 3.79 -22.07
N THR A 238 -11.16 4.44 -21.24
CA THR A 238 -11.80 5.73 -21.56
C THR A 238 -11.03 6.93 -21.06
N SER A 239 -10.09 6.75 -20.13
CA SER A 239 -9.24 7.81 -19.58
C SER A 239 -8.08 8.17 -20.52
N LYS A 240 -7.48 9.36 -20.30
CA LYS A 240 -6.28 9.80 -21.04
C LYS A 240 -5.06 8.90 -20.74
N LYS A 241 -4.93 8.43 -19.51
CA LYS A 241 -3.90 7.46 -19.11
C LYS A 241 -4.38 6.08 -19.51
N THR A 242 -3.65 5.41 -20.37
CA THR A 242 -4.00 4.08 -20.89
C THR A 242 -3.05 2.98 -20.43
N ASP A 243 -1.88 3.33 -19.87
CA ASP A 243 -0.86 2.38 -19.39
C ASP A 243 -0.22 2.87 -18.08
N GLY A 244 0.62 2.04 -17.48
CA GLY A 244 1.40 2.36 -16.29
C GLY A 244 2.16 1.17 -15.74
N SER A 245 3.14 1.42 -14.87
CA SER A 245 4.02 0.38 -14.32
C SER A 245 3.27 -0.80 -13.69
N TYR A 246 2.20 -0.54 -12.93
CA TYR A 246 1.41 -1.59 -12.29
C TYR A 246 0.56 -2.41 -13.27
N ILE A 247 0.17 -1.83 -14.41
CA ILE A 247 -0.50 -2.56 -15.49
C ILE A 247 0.52 -3.49 -16.16
N ARG A 248 1.73 -2.98 -16.43
CA ARG A 248 2.84 -3.79 -17.00
C ARG A 248 3.26 -4.94 -16.08
N ILE A 249 3.31 -4.72 -14.74
CA ILE A 249 3.49 -5.82 -13.76
C ILE A 249 2.39 -6.86 -13.95
N THR A 250 1.13 -6.44 -14.07
CA THR A 250 0.00 -7.37 -14.25
C THR A 250 0.15 -8.18 -15.52
N SER A 251 0.38 -7.54 -16.67
CA SER A 251 0.55 -8.24 -17.96
C SER A 251 1.73 -9.22 -17.93
N ASN A 252 2.87 -8.80 -17.33
CA ASN A 252 4.05 -9.67 -17.25
C ASN A 252 3.79 -10.89 -16.34
N MET A 253 3.11 -10.70 -15.22
CA MET A 253 2.75 -11.79 -14.33
C MET A 253 1.74 -12.73 -14.97
N MET A 254 0.72 -12.22 -15.68
CA MET A 254 -0.23 -13.03 -16.40
C MET A 254 0.50 -13.95 -17.40
N ARG A 255 1.47 -13.41 -18.17
CA ARG A 255 2.30 -14.23 -19.08
C ARG A 255 3.14 -15.26 -18.34
N GLN A 256 3.72 -14.92 -17.16
CA GLN A 256 4.43 -15.91 -16.35
C GLN A 256 3.52 -17.04 -15.87
N PHE A 257 2.25 -16.75 -15.62
CA PHE A 257 1.22 -17.74 -15.28
C PHE A 257 0.56 -18.39 -16.51
N GLY A 258 1.09 -18.15 -17.73
CA GLY A 258 0.66 -18.80 -18.96
C GLY A 258 -0.52 -18.14 -19.67
N CYS A 259 -0.92 -16.94 -19.26
CA CYS A 259 -2.03 -16.22 -19.86
C CYS A 259 -1.52 -15.01 -20.65
N GLU A 260 -1.88 -14.92 -21.94
CA GLU A 260 -1.46 -13.84 -22.82
C GLU A 260 -2.29 -12.58 -22.63
N VAL A 261 -1.67 -11.44 -22.92
CA VAL A 261 -2.32 -10.13 -22.91
C VAL A 261 -1.86 -9.35 -24.12
N ASP A 262 -2.78 -9.05 -25.01
CA ASP A 262 -2.55 -8.15 -26.12
C ASP A 262 -2.93 -6.72 -25.73
N HIS A 263 -2.08 -5.77 -26.10
CA HIS A 263 -2.30 -4.36 -25.77
C HIS A 263 -1.95 -3.48 -26.97
N GLU A 264 -2.92 -2.70 -27.42
CA GLU A 264 -2.73 -1.67 -28.45
C GLU A 264 -3.46 -0.37 -28.07
N GLY A 265 -2.69 0.67 -27.79
CA GLY A 265 -3.22 1.99 -27.46
C GLY A 265 -4.06 2.02 -26.18
N ALA A 266 -5.38 2.14 -26.33
CA ALA A 266 -6.33 2.16 -25.21
C ALA A 266 -7.06 0.81 -25.03
N GLU A 267 -6.66 -0.22 -25.75
CA GLU A 267 -7.34 -1.51 -25.78
C GLU A 267 -6.45 -2.62 -25.19
N TYR A 268 -7.03 -3.43 -24.30
CA TYR A 268 -6.43 -4.65 -23.75
C TYR A 268 -7.31 -5.83 -24.09
N VAL A 269 -6.72 -6.90 -24.62
CA VAL A 269 -7.43 -8.11 -24.98
C VAL A 269 -6.79 -9.30 -24.27
N ILE A 270 -7.61 -10.05 -23.55
CA ILE A 270 -7.26 -11.34 -22.97
C ILE A 270 -7.99 -12.39 -23.82
N PRO A 271 -7.24 -13.32 -24.48
CA PRO A 271 -7.82 -14.29 -25.37
C PRO A 271 -8.85 -15.20 -24.69
N ALA A 272 -9.76 -15.77 -25.51
CA ALA A 272 -10.67 -16.82 -25.07
C ALA A 272 -9.89 -18.08 -24.72
N ASP A 273 -10.44 -18.89 -23.83
CA ASP A 273 -9.89 -20.19 -23.40
C ASP A 273 -8.49 -20.11 -22.71
N ASP A 274 -8.01 -18.92 -22.38
CA ASP A 274 -6.81 -18.75 -21.57
C ASP A 274 -7.07 -19.14 -20.11
N SER A 275 -6.09 -19.75 -19.48
CA SER A 275 -6.16 -20.15 -18.08
C SER A 275 -4.80 -20.09 -17.42
N TYR A 276 -4.79 -19.83 -16.12
CA TYR A 276 -3.53 -19.81 -15.35
C TYR A 276 -3.00 -21.22 -15.13
N VAL A 277 -1.70 -21.38 -15.38
CA VAL A 277 -0.98 -22.64 -15.22
C VAL A 277 -0.55 -22.78 -13.76
N ALA A 278 -0.90 -23.90 -13.14
CA ALA A 278 -0.43 -24.25 -11.81
C ALA A 278 1.09 -24.55 -11.82
N GLY A 279 1.79 -24.17 -10.74
CA GLY A 279 3.24 -24.36 -10.68
C GLY A 279 3.91 -23.64 -9.51
N SER A 280 5.23 -23.48 -9.60
CA SER A 280 6.01 -22.79 -8.59
C SER A 280 6.48 -21.42 -9.11
N TYR A 281 6.16 -20.37 -8.37
CA TYR A 281 6.44 -18.97 -8.76
C TYR A 281 7.26 -18.29 -7.69
N GLN A 282 8.22 -17.44 -8.11
CA GLN A 282 9.07 -16.67 -7.23
C GLN A 282 8.60 -15.21 -7.19
N ILE A 283 8.28 -14.73 -5.99
CA ILE A 283 7.99 -13.31 -5.75
C ILE A 283 9.30 -12.54 -5.68
N GLU A 284 9.42 -11.46 -6.45
CA GLU A 284 10.57 -10.56 -6.39
C GLU A 284 10.64 -9.80 -5.06
N PRO A 285 11.85 -9.42 -4.58
CA PRO A 285 12.00 -8.46 -3.49
C PRO A 285 11.28 -7.15 -3.80
N ASP A 286 10.75 -6.48 -2.78
CA ASP A 286 10.05 -5.21 -2.93
C ASP A 286 11.04 -4.07 -3.24
N VAL A 287 11.04 -3.62 -4.49
CA VAL A 287 11.89 -2.49 -4.92
C VAL A 287 11.46 -1.19 -4.26
N SER A 288 10.17 -1.01 -3.95
CA SER A 288 9.72 0.15 -3.18
C SER A 288 10.39 0.21 -1.81
N ALA A 289 10.48 -0.94 -1.12
CA ALA A 289 11.17 -1.06 0.16
C ALA A 289 12.68 -0.85 0.02
N ALA A 290 13.29 -1.35 -1.05
CA ALA A 290 14.71 -1.15 -1.35
C ALA A 290 15.08 0.33 -1.52
N CYS A 291 14.18 1.12 -2.13
CA CYS A 291 14.41 2.55 -2.39
C CYS A 291 14.68 3.37 -1.14
N TYR A 292 14.12 3.02 0.02
CA TYR A 292 14.43 3.72 1.27
C TYR A 292 15.90 3.57 1.67
N PHE A 293 16.46 2.38 1.54
CA PHE A 293 17.86 2.11 1.88
C PHE A 293 18.81 2.70 0.84
N TYR A 294 18.45 2.68 -0.44
CA TYR A 294 19.21 3.37 -1.49
C TYR A 294 19.22 4.90 -1.28
N ALA A 295 18.07 5.47 -0.88
CA ALA A 295 18.00 6.88 -0.54
C ALA A 295 18.79 7.23 0.73
N ALA A 296 18.87 6.33 1.71
CA ALA A 296 19.72 6.50 2.89
C ALA A 296 21.22 6.55 2.48
N ALA A 297 21.66 5.72 1.52
CA ALA A 297 23.02 5.79 0.99
C ALA A 297 23.28 7.11 0.27
N ALA A 298 22.34 7.57 -0.58
CA ALA A 298 22.42 8.87 -1.24
C ALA A 298 22.56 10.02 -0.24
N LEU A 299 21.65 10.05 0.74
CA LEU A 299 21.56 11.10 1.76
C LEU A 299 22.80 11.21 2.62
N THR A 300 23.44 10.09 2.96
CA THR A 300 24.55 10.05 3.90
C THR A 300 25.93 10.01 3.21
N GLY A 301 25.98 9.86 1.88
CA GLY A 301 27.23 9.62 1.15
C GLY A 301 27.80 8.22 1.39
N GLY A 302 26.94 7.27 1.77
CA GLY A 302 27.30 5.92 2.17
C GLY A 302 27.09 4.86 1.09
N TYR A 303 27.11 3.61 1.51
CA TYR A 303 26.89 2.44 0.67
C TYR A 303 25.73 1.59 1.21
N CYS A 304 24.90 1.12 0.30
CA CYS A 304 23.86 0.13 0.61
C CYS A 304 23.73 -0.88 -0.53
N LEU A 305 23.83 -2.18 -0.21
CA LEU A 305 23.44 -3.27 -1.09
C LEU A 305 22.12 -3.87 -0.62
N VAL A 306 21.14 -3.97 -1.53
CA VAL A 306 19.89 -4.69 -1.26
C VAL A 306 19.91 -6.02 -1.98
N LYS A 307 19.84 -7.10 -1.20
CA LYS A 307 19.94 -8.48 -1.71
C LYS A 307 18.79 -8.82 -2.65
N ASN A 308 19.13 -9.64 -3.64
CA ASN A 308 18.19 -10.26 -4.59
C ASN A 308 17.43 -9.28 -5.49
N VAL A 309 17.59 -7.97 -5.36
CA VAL A 309 17.07 -6.99 -6.33
C VAL A 309 17.89 -7.08 -7.60
N ARG A 310 17.23 -7.13 -8.77
CA ARG A 310 17.86 -7.28 -10.09
C ARG A 310 17.37 -6.23 -11.06
N ARG A 311 18.19 -5.86 -12.07
CA ARG A 311 17.80 -4.93 -13.14
C ARG A 311 16.63 -5.43 -13.98
N THR A 312 16.41 -6.74 -13.99
CA THR A 312 15.31 -7.41 -14.68
C THR A 312 13.99 -7.33 -13.93
N SER A 313 13.96 -6.72 -12.73
CA SER A 313 12.71 -6.53 -11.97
C SER A 313 11.66 -5.83 -12.80
N MET A 314 10.45 -6.35 -12.77
CA MET A 314 9.30 -5.76 -13.46
C MET A 314 8.71 -4.54 -12.73
N GLN A 315 9.22 -4.21 -11.55
CA GLN A 315 8.67 -3.14 -10.70
C GLN A 315 9.10 -1.77 -11.21
N GLY A 316 8.13 -0.85 -11.36
CA GLY A 316 8.36 0.49 -11.89
C GLY A 316 9.30 1.35 -11.03
N ASP A 317 9.37 1.04 -9.73
CA ASP A 317 10.24 1.72 -8.77
C ASP A 317 11.74 1.57 -9.07
N MET A 318 12.13 0.64 -9.96
CA MET A 318 13.49 0.57 -10.51
C MET A 318 13.96 1.89 -11.15
N LYS A 319 13.02 2.69 -11.66
CA LYS A 319 13.32 4.03 -12.21
C LYS A 319 13.85 5.01 -11.17
N PHE A 320 13.59 4.76 -9.89
CA PHE A 320 14.15 5.58 -8.82
C PHE A 320 15.69 5.50 -8.76
N LEU A 321 16.27 4.39 -9.20
CA LEU A 321 17.73 4.26 -9.33
C LEU A 321 18.32 5.25 -10.36
N ASP A 322 17.55 5.60 -11.39
CA ASP A 322 17.99 6.62 -12.37
C ASP A 322 17.91 8.03 -11.78
N VAL A 323 16.92 8.29 -10.89
CA VAL A 323 16.90 9.53 -10.10
C VAL A 323 18.13 9.61 -9.19
N LEU A 324 18.48 8.52 -8.50
CA LEU A 324 19.67 8.49 -7.64
C LEU A 324 20.96 8.73 -8.43
N LYS A 325 21.08 8.23 -9.68
CA LYS A 325 22.23 8.57 -10.55
C LYS A 325 22.27 10.07 -10.88
N GLN A 326 21.11 10.71 -11.11
CA GLN A 326 21.05 12.15 -11.31
C GLN A 326 21.49 12.93 -10.06
N LEU A 327 21.24 12.39 -8.87
CA LEU A 327 21.75 12.91 -7.60
C LEU A 327 23.26 12.61 -7.38
N GLY A 328 23.96 12.04 -8.38
CA GLY A 328 25.39 11.73 -8.31
C GLY A 328 25.74 10.39 -7.64
N CYS A 329 24.76 9.51 -7.43
CA CYS A 329 25.04 8.17 -6.89
C CYS A 329 25.62 7.23 -7.95
N THR A 330 26.45 6.29 -7.52
CA THR A 330 26.86 5.14 -8.32
C THR A 330 25.94 3.96 -8.04
N VAL A 331 25.33 3.40 -9.10
CA VAL A 331 24.42 2.24 -9.02
C VAL A 331 25.05 1.06 -9.72
N THR A 332 25.33 -0.01 -8.97
CA THR A 332 26.00 -1.22 -9.49
C THR A 332 25.12 -2.44 -9.26
N GLU A 333 25.01 -3.30 -10.27
CA GLU A 333 24.45 -4.64 -10.08
C GLU A 333 25.59 -5.59 -9.70
N GLU A 334 25.48 -6.17 -8.52
CA GLU A 334 26.44 -7.11 -7.96
C GLU A 334 25.87 -8.54 -7.94
N ARG A 335 26.70 -9.52 -7.61
CA ARG A 335 26.26 -10.92 -7.55
C ARG A 335 25.09 -11.12 -6.59
N GLU A 336 25.07 -10.39 -5.47
CA GLU A 336 24.04 -10.57 -4.43
C GLU A 336 22.81 -9.66 -4.62
N GLY A 337 22.92 -8.60 -5.40
CA GLY A 337 21.82 -7.64 -5.58
C GLY A 337 22.27 -6.36 -6.27
N ILE A 338 21.50 -5.29 -6.07
CA ILE A 338 21.87 -3.94 -6.52
C ILE A 338 22.41 -3.16 -5.33
N SER A 339 23.54 -2.50 -5.55
CA SER A 339 24.14 -1.56 -4.60
C SER A 339 24.03 -0.12 -5.10
N VAL A 340 23.92 0.80 -4.15
CA VAL A 340 24.01 2.25 -4.35
C VAL A 340 25.07 2.81 -3.44
N THR A 341 26.02 3.55 -4.04
CA THR A 341 26.99 4.37 -3.32
C THR A 341 26.58 5.83 -3.49
N GLY A 342 26.35 6.53 -2.40
CA GLY A 342 25.98 7.94 -2.39
C GLY A 342 27.13 8.84 -2.86
N PRO A 343 26.84 10.09 -3.26
CA PRO A 343 27.86 11.07 -3.58
C PRO A 343 28.70 11.42 -2.34
N ALA A 344 29.93 11.90 -2.56
CA ALA A 344 30.84 12.27 -1.48
C ALA A 344 30.14 13.20 -0.48
N GLU A 345 30.26 12.91 0.83
CA GLU A 345 29.66 13.67 1.94
C GLU A 345 28.10 13.77 1.88
N GLY A 346 27.44 13.03 0.97
CA GLY A 346 26.00 13.12 0.73
C GLY A 346 25.60 14.50 0.18
N GLU A 347 26.43 15.09 -0.66
CA GLU A 347 26.18 16.35 -1.34
C GLU A 347 25.68 16.15 -2.77
N TYR A 348 24.50 16.69 -3.08
CA TYR A 348 23.86 16.57 -4.39
C TYR A 348 23.03 17.81 -4.72
N ASP A 349 22.78 18.02 -6.01
CA ASP A 349 21.81 18.99 -6.49
C ASP A 349 20.40 18.38 -6.50
N GLY A 350 19.37 19.23 -6.41
CA GLY A 350 17.98 18.82 -6.61
C GLY A 350 17.73 18.41 -8.06
N VAL A 351 16.63 17.73 -8.28
CA VAL A 351 16.22 17.22 -9.60
C VAL A 351 14.82 17.71 -9.98
N ASP A 352 14.54 17.77 -11.28
CA ASP A 352 13.21 17.99 -11.83
C ASP A 352 12.77 16.70 -12.53
N VAL A 353 11.80 15.97 -11.93
CA VAL A 353 11.48 14.61 -12.33
C VAL A 353 9.98 14.36 -12.45
N ASP A 354 9.61 13.64 -13.52
CA ASP A 354 8.28 13.05 -13.69
C ASP A 354 8.24 11.69 -12.98
N MET A 355 7.40 11.57 -11.93
CA MET A 355 7.27 10.36 -11.13
C MET A 355 5.96 9.60 -11.38
N ASN A 356 5.26 9.85 -12.49
CA ASN A 356 3.98 9.19 -12.78
C ASN A 356 4.06 7.65 -12.75
N ASP A 357 5.16 7.07 -13.23
CA ASP A 357 5.35 5.61 -13.33
C ASP A 357 5.89 4.94 -12.04
N PHE A 358 6.43 5.74 -11.11
CA PHE A 358 6.99 5.25 -9.83
C PHE A 358 6.68 6.22 -8.68
N SER A 359 5.46 6.72 -8.68
CA SER A 359 4.96 7.76 -7.77
C SER A 359 4.97 7.37 -6.29
N ASP A 360 5.06 6.09 -5.99
CA ASP A 360 5.24 5.58 -4.63
C ASP A 360 6.57 6.03 -3.99
N GLN A 361 7.56 6.45 -4.81
CA GLN A 361 8.83 7.00 -4.35
C GLN A 361 8.80 8.54 -4.16
N THR A 362 7.66 9.19 -4.37
CA THR A 362 7.51 10.63 -4.13
C THR A 362 7.91 11.02 -2.71
N MET A 363 7.44 10.27 -1.71
CA MET A 363 7.75 10.52 -0.30
C MET A 363 9.24 10.31 -0.01
N THR A 364 9.85 9.29 -0.63
CA THR A 364 11.27 8.98 -0.48
C THR A 364 12.15 10.12 -1.03
N LEU A 365 11.86 10.59 -2.24
CA LEU A 365 12.58 11.71 -2.83
C LEU A 365 12.33 13.01 -2.05
N ALA A 366 11.08 13.25 -1.63
CA ALA A 366 10.72 14.43 -0.84
C ALA A 366 11.44 14.48 0.52
N ALA A 367 11.67 13.34 1.16
CA ALA A 367 12.36 13.28 2.44
C ALA A 367 13.84 13.65 2.34
N ILE A 368 14.50 13.37 1.21
CA ILE A 368 15.91 13.71 1.01
C ILE A 368 16.10 15.05 0.30
N ALA A 369 15.07 15.58 -0.38
CA ALA A 369 15.13 16.84 -1.12
C ALA A 369 15.58 18.07 -0.32
N PRO A 370 15.24 18.26 0.98
CA PRO A 370 15.70 19.39 1.79
C PRO A 370 17.22 19.51 1.91
N PHE A 371 17.94 18.41 1.74
CA PHE A 371 19.41 18.32 1.87
C PHE A 371 20.16 18.55 0.55
N ALA A 372 19.44 18.73 -0.55
CA ALA A 372 20.02 19.11 -1.83
C ALA A 372 20.55 20.55 -1.81
N LYS A 373 21.40 20.89 -2.79
CA LYS A 373 21.91 22.28 -2.96
C LYS A 373 20.95 23.17 -3.75
N THR A 374 20.10 22.58 -4.60
CA THR A 374 19.11 23.29 -5.44
C THR A 374 17.71 22.69 -5.26
N PRO A 375 16.64 23.38 -5.66
CA PRO A 375 15.28 22.88 -5.51
C PRO A 375 15.05 21.54 -6.20
N THR A 376 14.21 20.69 -5.59
CA THR A 376 13.71 19.45 -6.19
C THR A 376 12.26 19.63 -6.61
N ILE A 377 11.95 19.28 -7.86
CA ILE A 377 10.59 19.35 -8.42
C ILE A 377 10.13 17.95 -8.79
N ILE A 378 8.97 17.54 -8.25
CA ILE A 378 8.33 16.25 -8.53
C ILE A 378 7.02 16.52 -9.23
N ARG A 379 6.81 15.90 -10.41
CA ARG A 379 5.66 16.17 -11.28
C ARG A 379 4.85 14.93 -11.64
N ASN A 380 3.63 15.16 -12.14
CA ASN A 380 2.68 14.16 -12.64
C ASN A 380 2.27 13.14 -11.56
N ILE A 381 2.03 13.63 -10.32
CA ILE A 381 1.72 12.82 -9.15
C ILE A 381 0.30 13.06 -8.60
N GLU A 382 -0.64 13.63 -9.38
CA GLU A 382 -2.01 13.92 -8.88
C GLU A 382 -2.70 12.70 -8.25
N HIS A 383 -2.53 11.53 -8.86
CA HIS A 383 -3.19 10.29 -8.43
C HIS A 383 -2.78 9.80 -7.03
N ILE A 384 -1.64 10.27 -6.46
CA ILE A 384 -1.26 9.90 -5.10
C ILE A 384 -2.11 10.58 -4.01
N ARG A 385 -2.97 11.54 -4.39
CA ARG A 385 -3.96 12.14 -3.48
C ARG A 385 -5.07 11.18 -3.06
N PHE A 386 -5.31 10.14 -3.85
CA PHE A 386 -6.40 9.17 -3.68
C PHE A 386 -5.94 7.83 -3.14
N GLN A 387 -4.71 7.78 -2.60
CA GLN A 387 -4.11 6.55 -2.07
C GLN A 387 -4.41 6.39 -0.56
N GLU A 388 -3.44 5.96 0.24
CA GLU A 388 -3.60 5.75 1.67
C GLU A 388 -3.91 7.06 2.42
N SER A 389 -3.31 8.14 1.96
CA SER A 389 -3.52 9.53 2.39
C SER A 389 -3.52 10.45 1.16
N ASP A 390 -3.89 11.73 1.30
CA ASP A 390 -3.48 12.75 0.32
C ASP A 390 -1.98 13.01 0.51
N ARG A 391 -1.16 12.24 -0.20
CA ARG A 391 0.30 12.24 -0.05
C ARG A 391 0.94 13.58 -0.40
N ILE A 392 0.35 14.36 -1.31
CA ILE A 392 0.84 15.71 -1.62
C ILE A 392 0.65 16.63 -0.42
N GLU A 393 -0.54 16.60 0.20
CA GLU A 393 -0.81 17.39 1.41
C GLU A 393 0.03 16.91 2.59
N ALA A 394 0.15 15.59 2.79
CA ALA A 394 0.92 15.01 3.89
C ALA A 394 2.40 15.43 3.82
N VAL A 395 3.05 15.24 2.65
CA VAL A 395 4.44 15.67 2.44
C VAL A 395 4.61 17.17 2.69
N ALA A 396 3.72 18.00 2.15
CA ALA A 396 3.82 19.44 2.32
C ALA A 396 3.66 19.86 3.78
N ASN A 397 2.69 19.28 4.50
CA ASN A 397 2.46 19.61 5.90
C ASN A 397 3.63 19.19 6.78
N GLU A 398 4.17 17.99 6.58
CA GLU A 398 5.25 17.49 7.43
C GLU A 398 6.58 18.19 7.15
N LEU A 399 6.95 18.47 5.90
CA LEU A 399 8.15 19.24 5.62
C LEU A 399 8.04 20.69 6.10
N ASN A 400 6.87 21.34 5.95
CA ASN A 400 6.63 22.67 6.52
C ASN A 400 6.75 22.66 8.07
N SER A 401 6.26 21.61 8.73
CA SER A 401 6.39 21.49 10.20
C SER A 401 7.85 21.37 10.64
N LEU A 402 8.71 20.83 9.78
CA LEU A 402 10.15 20.72 9.96
C LEU A 402 10.92 21.95 9.43
N CYS A 403 10.22 23.06 9.12
CA CYS A 403 10.74 24.34 8.62
C CYS A 403 11.37 24.28 7.23
N ILE A 404 10.84 23.47 6.34
CA ILE A 404 11.20 23.40 4.92
C ILE A 404 10.11 24.05 4.09
N ASP A 405 10.49 24.97 3.21
CA ASP A 405 9.58 25.66 2.31
C ASP A 405 9.20 24.77 1.12
N ILE A 406 7.89 24.68 0.85
CA ILE A 406 7.31 23.89 -0.21
C ILE A 406 6.32 24.73 -1.04
N LYS A 407 6.38 24.57 -2.34
CA LYS A 407 5.33 24.99 -3.26
C LYS A 407 4.62 23.76 -3.80
N LYS A 408 3.33 23.61 -3.48
CA LYS A 408 2.50 22.51 -3.97
C LYS A 408 1.53 22.96 -5.03
N GLY A 409 1.34 22.09 -6.04
CA GLY A 409 0.29 22.20 -7.06
C GLY A 409 -0.72 21.09 -6.94
N ARG A 410 -1.57 20.95 -7.94
CA ARG A 410 -2.53 19.83 -8.02
C ARG A 410 -1.83 18.50 -8.22
N ASP A 411 -0.82 18.48 -9.10
CA ASP A 411 -0.10 17.31 -9.60
C ASP A 411 1.42 17.36 -9.37
N ARG A 412 1.91 18.34 -8.58
CA ARG A 412 3.35 18.57 -8.38
C ARG A 412 3.69 19.12 -7.01
N ILE A 413 4.94 18.93 -6.62
CA ILE A 413 5.57 19.53 -5.44
C ILE A 413 6.94 20.08 -5.84
N GLU A 414 7.26 21.31 -5.39
CA GLU A 414 8.59 21.89 -5.43
C GLU A 414 9.09 22.06 -3.99
N ILE A 415 10.22 21.44 -3.67
CA ILE A 415 10.82 21.44 -2.32
C ILE A 415 12.10 22.26 -2.38
N LEU A 416 12.19 23.28 -1.55
CA LEU A 416 13.37 24.12 -1.46
C LEU A 416 14.40 23.55 -0.47
N PRO A 417 15.69 23.64 -0.77
CA PRO A 417 16.74 23.31 0.19
C PRO A 417 16.60 24.11 1.47
N GLY A 418 16.89 23.49 2.63
CA GLY A 418 16.77 24.20 3.88
C GLY A 418 17.32 23.47 5.10
N LYS A 419 17.43 24.17 6.22
CA LYS A 419 17.85 23.59 7.47
C LYS A 419 16.66 22.95 8.18
N VAL A 420 16.55 21.63 8.05
CA VAL A 420 15.51 20.84 8.72
C VAL A 420 15.63 20.96 10.23
N LYS A 421 14.52 21.25 10.94
CA LYS A 421 14.45 21.29 12.40
C LYS A 421 13.93 19.95 12.96
N PRO A 422 14.35 19.60 14.20
CA PRO A 422 13.75 18.48 14.93
C PRO A 422 12.23 18.62 15.07
N GLY A 423 11.53 17.49 15.07
CA GLY A 423 10.07 17.49 15.22
C GLY A 423 9.46 16.10 15.16
N VAL A 424 8.15 16.06 15.42
CA VAL A 424 7.33 14.85 15.27
C VAL A 424 6.70 14.87 13.88
N VAL A 425 6.91 13.81 13.14
CA VAL A 425 6.33 13.57 11.81
C VAL A 425 5.08 12.74 11.96
N LYS A 426 3.94 13.23 11.49
CA LYS A 426 2.69 12.49 11.40
C LYS A 426 2.70 11.62 10.15
N THR A 427 2.32 10.38 10.32
CA THR A 427 2.31 9.41 9.20
C THR A 427 1.00 9.37 8.43
N TYR A 428 -0.10 9.88 8.99
CA TYR A 428 -1.44 9.79 8.40
C TYR A 428 -1.89 8.33 8.18
N SER A 429 -1.39 7.42 9.02
CA SER A 429 -1.53 5.96 8.86
C SER A 429 -1.08 5.48 7.46
N ASP A 430 -0.09 6.16 6.89
CA ASP A 430 0.53 5.82 5.61
C ASP A 430 1.97 5.35 5.85
N HIS A 431 2.18 4.06 5.61
CA HIS A 431 3.47 3.40 5.78
C HIS A 431 4.60 4.04 4.98
N ARG A 432 4.31 4.63 3.80
CA ARG A 432 5.33 5.30 2.99
C ARG A 432 5.78 6.62 3.60
N MET A 433 4.87 7.35 4.25
CA MET A 433 5.24 8.53 5.05
C MET A 433 6.17 8.15 6.20
N ALA A 434 5.82 7.09 6.95
CA ALA A 434 6.64 6.62 8.07
C ALA A 434 8.06 6.24 7.62
N MET A 435 8.18 5.36 6.61
CA MET A 435 9.46 4.83 6.15
C MET A 435 10.33 5.91 5.48
N ALA A 436 9.75 6.74 4.63
CA ALA A 436 10.47 7.79 3.92
C ALA A 436 10.97 8.89 4.86
N PHE A 437 10.11 9.40 5.73
CA PHE A 437 10.47 10.50 6.62
C PHE A 437 11.43 10.07 7.75
N ALA A 438 11.52 8.77 8.06
CA ALA A 438 12.57 8.25 8.92
C ALA A 438 13.98 8.57 8.38
N LEU A 439 14.16 8.67 7.06
CA LEU A 439 15.44 9.01 6.45
C LEU A 439 15.97 10.38 6.91
N ILE A 440 15.07 11.34 7.16
CA ILE A 440 15.44 12.68 7.67
C ILE A 440 16.17 12.56 9.00
N GLY A 441 15.72 11.63 9.86
CA GLY A 441 16.32 11.39 11.17
C GLY A 441 17.76 10.86 11.11
N LEU A 442 18.17 10.26 9.99
CA LEU A 442 19.56 9.83 9.81
C LEU A 442 20.54 11.00 9.76
N LYS A 443 20.10 12.20 9.33
CA LYS A 443 20.90 13.44 9.30
C LYS A 443 20.56 14.43 10.41
N VAL A 444 19.33 14.42 10.92
CA VAL A 444 18.82 15.40 11.89
C VAL A 444 18.44 14.69 13.19
N ASP A 445 19.12 15.04 14.30
CA ASP A 445 18.72 14.49 15.61
C ASP A 445 17.36 15.05 16.06
N GLY A 446 16.58 14.22 16.76
CA GLY A 446 15.29 14.61 17.31
C GLY A 446 14.11 14.50 16.33
N ILE A 447 14.24 13.77 15.24
CA ILE A 447 13.11 13.36 14.40
C ILE A 447 12.41 12.16 15.05
N ILE A 448 11.10 12.28 15.22
CA ILE A 448 10.23 11.24 15.80
C ILE A 448 9.14 10.92 14.78
N ILE A 449 8.97 9.66 14.49
CA ILE A 449 7.90 9.16 13.61
C ILE A 449 6.73 8.75 14.49
N ASP A 450 5.58 9.37 14.29
CA ASP A 450 4.32 9.07 14.99
C ASP A 450 3.58 7.95 14.24
N ASP A 451 2.93 7.02 14.97
CA ASP A 451 2.25 5.87 14.37
C ASP A 451 3.16 5.05 13.42
N TYR A 452 4.40 4.75 13.88
CA TYR A 452 5.37 4.03 13.06
C TYR A 452 4.93 2.58 12.74
N GLU A 453 4.04 2.01 13.54
CA GLU A 453 3.49 0.66 13.38
C GLU A 453 2.64 0.52 12.09
N CYS A 454 2.20 1.63 11.48
CA CYS A 454 1.52 1.61 10.18
C CYS A 454 2.37 0.96 9.07
N CYS A 455 3.68 0.77 9.28
CA CYS A 455 4.57 0.02 8.39
C CYS A 455 4.21 -1.46 8.27
N ALA A 456 3.46 -2.05 9.23
CA ALA A 456 2.97 -3.43 9.18
C ALA A 456 2.16 -3.72 7.90
N LYS A 457 1.62 -2.68 7.26
CA LYS A 457 0.92 -2.78 5.98
C LYS A 457 1.79 -3.33 4.83
N THR A 458 3.13 -3.12 4.87
CA THR A 458 4.03 -3.54 3.78
C THR A 458 5.40 -4.03 4.24
N PHE A 459 5.90 -3.57 5.38
CA PHE A 459 7.23 -3.90 5.88
C PHE A 459 7.21 -3.85 7.42
N GLU A 460 6.63 -4.87 8.03
CA GLU A 460 6.32 -4.93 9.46
C GLU A 460 7.51 -4.57 10.36
N ASN A 461 8.69 -5.12 10.07
CA ASN A 461 9.91 -4.88 10.83
C ASN A 461 10.85 -3.83 10.21
N TYR A 462 10.32 -2.85 9.45
CA TYR A 462 11.15 -1.83 8.78
C TYR A 462 12.11 -1.11 9.73
N PHE A 463 11.63 -0.66 10.88
CA PHE A 463 12.44 0.11 11.83
C PHE A 463 13.53 -0.74 12.50
N GLU A 464 13.29 -2.04 12.70
CA GLU A 464 14.31 -2.97 13.18
C GLU A 464 15.41 -3.16 12.13
N VAL A 465 15.03 -3.33 10.86
CA VAL A 465 15.97 -3.45 9.73
C VAL A 465 16.75 -2.14 9.55
N LEU A 466 16.09 -0.98 9.64
CA LEU A 466 16.75 0.33 9.57
C LEU A 466 17.74 0.49 10.71
N GLU A 467 17.37 0.13 11.93
CA GLU A 467 18.28 0.19 13.09
C GLU A 467 19.47 -0.74 12.92
N ALA A 468 19.26 -1.97 12.43
CA ALA A 468 20.33 -2.92 12.16
C ALA A 468 21.28 -2.39 11.04
N ALA A 469 20.71 -1.82 9.96
CA ALA A 469 21.46 -1.23 8.86
C ALA A 469 22.28 0.00 9.25
N THR A 470 21.90 0.67 10.35
CA THR A 470 22.54 1.90 10.86
C THR A 470 23.38 1.67 12.12
N ARG A 471 23.60 0.42 12.55
CA ARG A 471 24.54 0.11 13.63
C ARG A 471 25.96 0.39 13.17
N GLU A 472 26.67 1.17 13.97
CA GLU A 472 28.10 1.53 13.76
C GLU A 472 29.04 0.38 14.17
#